data_ef93f22c5ae3875a54affec95d58b27a
#
_entry.id   ef93f22c5ae3875a54affec95d58b27a
#
_cell.length_a   1.000
_cell.length_b   1.000
_cell.length_c   1.000
_cell.angle_alpha   90.00
_cell.angle_beta   90.00
_cell.angle_gamma   90.00
#
_symmetry.space_group_name_H-M   'P 1'
#
loop_
_entity.id
_entity.type
_entity.pdbx_description
1 polymer ?
#
loop_
_entity_poly.entity_id
_entity_poly.type
_entity_poly.pdbx_seq_one_letter_code
_entity_poly.pdbx_strand_id
1 'polypeptide(L)'
;MTLTTDLRATPRFEWPTWALLVLSYATWAYATAGSLPIWAAICAVAFAAALHSSLSHEALHGHPTPWAGINEALVTPALTFCVPYRRFRDTHLAHHQDERLTDPYDDPETNFMDRDVWARLPKAWQLVLRFNNTLFGRLLIGPALGIFVFLLGDFRLIRAGNREVRA
;
A
#
# COMPACT_ATOMS: atom_id res chain seq x y z
N MET A 1 9.45 32.96 14.22
CA MET A 1 10.43 32.06 14.88
C MET A 1 10.37 30.75 14.14
N THR A 2 11.13 30.64 13.05
CA THR A 2 11.13 29.50 12.11
C THR A 2 11.96 28.39 12.71
N LEU A 3 11.30 27.35 13.22
CA LEU A 3 11.96 26.08 13.56
C LEU A 3 12.29 25.34 12.25
N THR A 4 13.38 25.74 11.61
CA THR A 4 14.05 24.88 10.63
C THR A 4 14.73 23.76 11.40
N THR A 5 14.02 22.68 11.65
CA THR A 5 14.64 21.43 12.06
C THR A 5 15.46 20.95 10.88
N ASP A 6 16.76 21.14 10.98
CA ASP A 6 17.73 20.62 10.00
C ASP A 6 17.79 19.10 10.17
N LEU A 7 16.88 18.41 9.49
CA LEU A 7 16.77 16.95 9.44
C LEU A 7 17.82 16.33 8.49
N ARG A 8 18.96 16.98 8.31
CA ARG A 8 20.12 16.33 7.70
C ARG A 8 20.77 15.42 8.75
N ALA A 9 20.00 14.43 9.21
CA ALA A 9 20.60 13.31 9.91
C ALA A 9 21.59 12.64 8.95
N THR A 10 22.86 12.53 9.40
CA THR A 10 23.84 11.69 8.72
C THR A 10 23.23 10.34 8.40
N PRO A 11 23.44 9.79 7.20
CA PRO A 11 22.86 8.51 6.82
C PRO A 11 23.33 7.44 7.79
N ARG A 12 22.49 7.11 8.74
CA ARG A 12 22.73 5.99 9.66
C ARG A 12 22.38 4.73 8.91
N PHE A 13 23.25 3.73 8.97
CA PHE A 13 22.91 2.40 8.46
C PHE A 13 21.74 1.84 9.26
N GLU A 14 20.59 1.76 8.62
CA GLU A 14 19.34 1.32 9.25
C GLU A 14 19.23 -0.21 9.24
N TRP A 15 20.14 -0.85 9.98
CA TRP A 15 20.17 -2.32 10.03
C TRP A 15 18.82 -2.98 10.37
N PRO A 16 17.89 -2.39 11.19
CA PRO A 16 16.61 -3.03 11.43
C PRO A 16 15.77 -3.13 10.17
N THR A 17 15.72 -2.08 9.33
CA THR A 17 14.98 -2.08 8.07
C THR A 17 15.56 -3.12 7.09
N TRP A 18 16.89 -3.23 7.00
CA TRP A 18 17.54 -4.27 6.22
C TRP A 18 17.21 -5.68 6.73
N ALA A 19 17.25 -5.89 8.04
CA ALA A 19 16.91 -7.18 8.64
C ALA A 19 15.45 -7.57 8.37
N LEU A 20 14.52 -6.63 8.44
CA LEU A 20 13.11 -6.85 8.13
C LEU A 20 12.87 -7.12 6.64
N LEU A 21 13.60 -6.47 5.73
CA LEU A 21 13.57 -6.78 4.30
C LEU A 21 14.01 -8.23 4.04
N VAL A 22 15.15 -8.63 4.60
CA VAL A 22 15.64 -10.01 4.49
C VAL A 22 14.62 -10.98 5.09
N LEU A 23 14.06 -10.68 6.25
CA LEU A 23 13.06 -11.52 6.91
C LEU A 23 11.81 -11.69 6.02
N SER A 24 11.29 -10.62 5.43
CA SER A 24 10.09 -10.71 4.59
C SER A 24 10.32 -11.59 3.36
N TYR A 25 11.42 -11.39 2.65
CA TYR A 25 11.75 -12.20 1.46
C TYR A 25 12.08 -13.65 1.82
N ALA A 26 12.86 -13.88 2.89
CA ALA A 26 13.18 -15.24 3.34
C ALA A 26 11.94 -16.01 3.79
N THR A 27 11.05 -15.35 4.55
CA THR A 27 9.77 -15.97 4.97
C THR A 27 8.91 -16.33 3.78
N TRP A 28 8.78 -15.42 2.81
CA TRP A 28 8.03 -15.66 1.59
C TRP A 28 8.62 -16.83 0.79
N ALA A 29 9.93 -16.81 0.55
CA ALA A 29 10.62 -17.87 -0.21
C ALA A 29 10.48 -19.23 0.48
N TYR A 30 10.66 -19.29 1.80
CA TYR A 30 10.50 -20.54 2.57
C TYR A 30 9.05 -21.05 2.51
N ALA A 31 8.07 -20.17 2.69
CA ALA A 31 6.67 -20.54 2.68
C ALA A 31 6.19 -21.05 1.31
N THR A 32 6.74 -20.50 0.22
CA THR A 32 6.38 -20.90 -1.16
C THR A 32 7.18 -22.09 -1.68
N ALA A 33 8.25 -22.50 -1.00
CA ALA A 33 9.06 -23.67 -1.38
C ALA A 33 8.34 -25.04 -1.18
N GLY A 34 7.11 -25.04 -0.67
CA GLY A 34 6.27 -26.24 -0.53
C GLY A 34 6.59 -27.14 0.64
N SER A 35 7.42 -26.71 1.60
CA SER A 35 7.82 -27.48 2.78
C SER A 35 6.84 -27.34 3.96
N LEU A 36 5.91 -26.40 3.90
CA LEU A 36 4.94 -26.15 4.96
C LEU A 36 3.55 -26.71 4.64
N PRO A 37 2.76 -27.11 5.67
CA PRO A 37 1.33 -27.33 5.48
C PRO A 37 0.67 -26.07 4.94
N ILE A 38 -0.34 -26.25 4.07
CA ILE A 38 -0.97 -25.13 3.34
C ILE A 38 -1.43 -23.97 4.24
N TRP A 39 -2.02 -24.28 5.40
CA TRP A 39 -2.47 -23.26 6.35
C TRP A 39 -1.31 -22.44 6.94
N ALA A 40 -0.18 -23.09 7.24
CA ALA A 40 1.02 -22.41 7.73
C ALA A 40 1.69 -21.57 6.63
N ALA A 41 1.73 -22.09 5.41
CA ALA A 41 2.21 -21.36 4.25
C ALA A 41 1.36 -20.09 4.00
N ILE A 42 0.04 -20.19 4.06
CA ILE A 42 -0.86 -19.02 3.92
C ILE A 42 -0.57 -17.97 4.99
N CYS A 43 -0.46 -18.37 6.26
CA CYS A 43 -0.15 -17.42 7.34
C CYS A 43 1.22 -16.76 7.15
N ALA A 44 2.24 -17.53 6.78
CA ALA A 44 3.60 -17.03 6.57
C ALA A 44 3.67 -16.07 5.37
N VAL A 45 3.01 -16.40 4.25
CA VAL A 45 2.94 -15.52 3.07
C VAL A 45 2.18 -14.24 3.40
N ALA A 46 1.06 -14.33 4.12
CA ALA A 46 0.30 -13.16 4.54
C ALA A 46 1.13 -12.22 5.44
N PHE A 47 1.87 -12.79 6.40
CA PHE A 47 2.79 -12.04 7.24
C PHE A 47 3.90 -11.38 6.41
N ALA A 48 4.57 -12.13 5.54
CA ALA A 48 5.64 -11.61 4.69
C ALA A 48 5.13 -10.48 3.77
N ALA A 49 3.96 -10.65 3.17
CA ALA A 49 3.34 -9.64 2.31
C ALA A 49 2.97 -8.36 3.07
N ALA A 50 2.39 -8.49 4.28
CA ALA A 50 2.07 -7.34 5.11
C ALA A 50 3.33 -6.59 5.56
N LEU A 51 4.37 -7.31 5.99
CA LEU A 51 5.65 -6.73 6.36
C LEU A 51 6.30 -6.03 5.17
N HIS A 52 6.32 -6.66 4.00
CA HIS A 52 6.84 -6.07 2.77
C HIS A 52 6.08 -4.80 2.37
N SER A 53 4.76 -4.77 2.51
CA SER A 53 3.94 -3.58 2.24
C SER A 53 4.35 -2.41 3.15
N SER A 54 4.57 -2.66 4.45
CA SER A 54 5.07 -1.65 5.38
C SER A 54 6.48 -1.16 5.01
N LEU A 55 7.36 -2.08 4.58
CA LEU A 55 8.71 -1.72 4.14
C LEU A 55 8.70 -0.95 2.81
N SER A 56 7.76 -1.23 1.93
CA SER A 56 7.54 -0.44 0.71
C SER A 56 7.11 0.99 1.03
N HIS A 57 6.32 1.18 2.08
CA HIS A 57 5.97 2.50 2.60
C HIS A 57 7.21 3.23 3.15
N GLU A 58 8.04 2.58 3.96
CA GLU A 58 9.30 3.17 4.42
C GLU A 58 10.22 3.55 3.26
N ALA A 59 10.30 2.70 2.23
CA ALA A 59 11.16 2.93 1.07
C ALA A 59 10.80 4.22 0.31
N LEU A 60 9.51 4.55 0.18
CA LEU A 60 9.07 5.79 -0.48
C LEU A 60 9.36 7.04 0.36
N HIS A 61 9.50 6.89 1.69
CA HIS A 61 9.90 7.96 2.60
C HIS A 61 11.42 8.12 2.76
N GLY A 62 12.22 7.37 1.97
CA GLY A 62 13.67 7.53 1.91
C GLY A 62 14.43 6.58 2.84
N HIS A 63 13.86 5.46 3.23
CA HIS A 63 14.47 4.41 4.03
C HIS A 63 14.73 3.15 3.19
N PRO A 64 15.74 2.32 3.48
CA PRO A 64 16.79 2.46 4.47
C PRO A 64 18.02 3.25 3.98
N THR A 65 17.95 3.84 2.80
CA THR A 65 19.08 4.59 2.23
C THR A 65 18.63 5.98 1.76
N PRO A 66 19.57 6.95 1.63
CA PRO A 66 19.25 8.27 1.06
C PRO A 66 18.99 8.25 -0.46
N TRP A 67 19.12 7.09 -1.13
CA TRP A 67 19.00 6.96 -2.58
C TRP A 67 17.67 6.31 -2.96
N ALA A 68 16.74 7.10 -3.48
CA ALA A 68 15.41 6.64 -3.86
C ALA A 68 15.44 5.45 -4.84
N GLY A 69 16.37 5.42 -5.81
CA GLY A 69 16.51 4.30 -6.75
C GLY A 69 16.93 2.99 -6.09
N ILE A 70 17.76 3.04 -5.04
CA ILE A 70 18.14 1.85 -4.27
C ILE A 70 16.95 1.38 -3.45
N ASN A 71 16.25 2.29 -2.77
CA ASN A 71 15.07 1.96 -1.97
C ASN A 71 13.96 1.34 -2.85
N GLU A 72 13.72 1.90 -4.04
CA GLU A 72 12.80 1.32 -5.02
C GLU A 72 13.25 -0.09 -5.43
N ALA A 73 14.52 -0.28 -5.76
CA ALA A 73 15.04 -1.58 -6.17
C ALA A 73 14.92 -2.65 -5.09
N LEU A 74 15.03 -2.28 -3.82
CA LEU A 74 14.89 -3.19 -2.68
C LEU A 74 13.48 -3.73 -2.50
N VAL A 75 12.45 -2.98 -2.89
CA VAL A 75 11.04 -3.34 -2.70
C VAL A 75 10.30 -3.65 -4.01
N THR A 76 10.94 -3.42 -5.17
CA THR A 76 10.31 -3.71 -6.48
C THR A 76 10.03 -5.19 -6.72
N PRO A 77 10.82 -6.17 -6.22
CA PRO A 77 10.37 -7.56 -6.20
C PRO A 77 9.18 -7.69 -5.25
N ALA A 78 8.00 -7.27 -5.73
CA ALA A 78 6.80 -7.19 -4.91
C ALA A 78 6.32 -8.57 -4.48
N LEU A 79 6.11 -8.75 -3.20
CA LEU A 79 5.49 -9.95 -2.63
C LEU A 79 3.96 -9.93 -2.74
N THR A 80 3.40 -8.77 -3.07
CA THR A 80 1.98 -8.56 -3.38
C THR A 80 1.82 -8.25 -4.85
N PHE A 81 1.08 -9.07 -5.56
CA PHE A 81 0.96 -9.03 -7.04
C PHE A 81 0.11 -7.86 -7.58
N CYS A 82 -0.60 -7.11 -6.73
CA CYS A 82 -1.74 -6.32 -7.19
C CYS A 82 -1.48 -4.83 -7.35
N VAL A 83 -0.45 -4.27 -6.70
CA VAL A 83 -0.17 -2.83 -6.74
C VAL A 83 1.31 -2.60 -7.04
N PRO A 84 1.64 -2.09 -8.24
CA PRO A 84 3.01 -1.73 -8.58
C PRO A 84 3.55 -0.66 -7.62
N TYR A 85 4.81 -0.79 -7.18
CA TYR A 85 5.43 0.12 -6.22
C TYR A 85 5.33 1.59 -6.65
N ARG A 86 5.60 1.89 -7.92
CA ARG A 86 5.53 3.28 -8.41
C ARG A 86 4.14 3.87 -8.30
N ARG A 87 3.09 3.09 -8.60
CA ARG A 87 1.71 3.55 -8.44
C ARG A 87 1.39 3.82 -6.97
N PHE A 88 1.78 2.92 -6.08
CA PHE A 88 1.62 3.12 -4.65
C PHE A 88 2.36 4.38 -4.18
N ARG A 89 3.65 4.52 -4.55
CA ARG A 89 4.45 5.70 -4.21
C ARG A 89 3.79 7.00 -4.66
N ASP A 90 3.37 7.06 -5.92
CA ASP A 90 2.87 8.30 -6.51
C ASP A 90 1.52 8.71 -5.91
N THR A 91 0.61 7.77 -5.64
CA THR A 91 -0.65 8.04 -4.94
C THR A 91 -0.41 8.43 -3.49
N HIS A 92 0.49 7.75 -2.79
CA HIS A 92 0.80 8.03 -1.38
C HIS A 92 1.49 9.39 -1.19
N LEU A 93 2.46 9.73 -2.05
CA LEU A 93 3.10 11.05 -1.98
C LEU A 93 2.12 12.18 -2.35
N ALA A 94 1.17 11.95 -3.26
CA ALA A 94 0.10 12.90 -3.54
C ALA A 94 -0.80 13.10 -2.32
N HIS A 95 -1.17 12.02 -1.62
CA HIS A 95 -1.90 12.09 -0.35
C HIS A 95 -1.17 12.96 0.69
N HIS A 96 0.15 12.81 0.84
CA HIS A 96 0.94 13.63 1.77
C HIS A 96 1.02 15.13 1.38
N GLN A 97 0.77 15.48 0.12
CA GLN A 97 0.77 16.85 -0.36
C GLN A 97 -0.61 17.50 -0.32
N ASP A 98 -1.65 16.73 -0.07
CA ASP A 98 -3.02 17.23 -0.01
C ASP A 98 -3.31 17.85 1.36
N GLU A 99 -3.77 19.10 1.35
CA GLU A 99 -4.20 19.80 2.57
C GLU A 99 -5.59 19.34 3.04
N ARG A 100 -6.36 18.68 2.18
CA ARG A 100 -7.73 18.21 2.42
C ARG A 100 -7.79 16.70 2.64
N LEU A 101 -6.99 16.23 3.57
CA LEU A 101 -7.02 14.82 3.99
C LEU A 101 -8.46 14.39 4.28
N THR A 102 -8.84 13.22 3.78
CA THR A 102 -10.18 12.65 3.90
C THR A 102 -11.24 13.21 2.92
N ASP A 103 -10.91 14.16 2.07
CA ASP A 103 -11.83 14.60 1.02
C ASP A 103 -12.06 13.46 0.02
N PRO A 104 -13.33 13.10 -0.29
CA PRO A 104 -13.62 11.96 -1.17
C PRO A 104 -13.27 12.20 -2.64
N TYR A 105 -12.91 13.41 -3.03
CA TYR A 105 -12.61 13.78 -4.43
C TYR A 105 -11.15 14.17 -4.66
N ASP A 106 -10.50 14.78 -3.66
CA ASP A 106 -9.15 15.32 -3.78
C ASP A 106 -8.10 14.35 -3.22
N ASP A 107 -8.37 13.66 -2.10
CA ASP A 107 -7.42 12.73 -1.48
C ASP A 107 -7.45 11.35 -2.17
N PRO A 108 -6.37 10.94 -2.87
CA PRO A 108 -6.33 9.67 -3.61
C PRO A 108 -6.37 8.42 -2.72
N GLU A 109 -6.10 8.55 -1.42
CA GLU A 109 -6.12 7.44 -0.45
C GLU A 109 -7.33 7.46 0.47
N THR A 110 -8.27 8.38 0.26
CA THR A 110 -9.45 8.49 1.11
C THR A 110 -10.34 7.25 1.04
N ASN A 111 -10.81 6.82 2.20
CA ASN A 111 -11.87 5.82 2.33
C ASN A 111 -13.23 6.47 2.66
N PHE A 112 -13.28 7.79 2.72
CA PHE A 112 -14.52 8.51 2.95
C PHE A 112 -15.32 8.61 1.66
N MET A 113 -16.62 8.65 1.80
CA MET A 113 -17.54 8.75 0.68
C MET A 113 -18.45 9.94 0.90
N ASP A 114 -18.69 10.69 -0.17
CA ASP A 114 -19.66 11.77 -0.17
C ASP A 114 -21.03 11.29 0.29
N ARG A 115 -21.73 12.11 1.06
CA ARG A 115 -23.01 11.78 1.68
C ARG A 115 -24.10 11.46 0.66
N ASP A 116 -24.12 12.20 -0.46
CA ASP A 116 -25.15 12.02 -1.49
C ASP A 116 -24.84 10.76 -2.32
N VAL A 117 -23.57 10.49 -2.55
CA VAL A 117 -23.12 9.23 -3.19
C VAL A 117 -23.51 8.04 -2.30
N TRP A 118 -23.26 8.13 -1.00
CA TRP A 118 -23.66 7.09 -0.04
C TRP A 118 -25.16 6.85 -0.05
N ALA A 119 -25.98 7.92 -0.05
CA ALA A 119 -27.41 7.80 -0.03
C ALA A 119 -27.99 7.11 -1.27
N ARG A 120 -27.33 7.23 -2.43
CA ARG A 120 -27.71 6.61 -3.71
C ARG A 120 -27.25 5.18 -3.85
N LEU A 121 -26.34 4.71 -2.99
CA LEU A 121 -25.87 3.33 -3.06
C LEU A 121 -26.99 2.33 -2.73
N PRO A 122 -27.06 1.19 -3.45
CA PRO A 122 -27.92 0.08 -3.06
C PRO A 122 -27.66 -0.36 -1.62
N LYS A 123 -28.71 -0.73 -0.89
CA LYS A 123 -28.61 -1.15 0.52
C LYS A 123 -27.62 -2.28 0.75
N ALA A 124 -27.52 -3.20 -0.19
CA ALA A 124 -26.53 -4.30 -0.12
C ALA A 124 -25.08 -3.77 -0.07
N TRP A 125 -24.77 -2.79 -0.92
CA TRP A 125 -23.43 -2.16 -0.91
C TRP A 125 -23.19 -1.35 0.36
N GLN A 126 -24.17 -0.61 0.85
CA GLN A 126 -24.07 0.08 2.13
C GLN A 126 -23.74 -0.89 3.28
N LEU A 127 -24.37 -2.09 3.28
CA LEU A 127 -24.10 -3.13 4.28
C LEU A 127 -22.66 -3.67 4.15
N VAL A 128 -22.20 -3.98 2.94
CA VAL A 128 -20.83 -4.45 2.69
C VAL A 128 -19.81 -3.41 3.15
N LEU A 129 -19.99 -2.15 2.81
CA LEU A 129 -19.07 -1.07 3.19
C LEU A 129 -19.09 -0.79 4.69
N ARG A 130 -20.27 -0.87 5.35
CA ARG A 130 -20.36 -0.79 6.82
C ARG A 130 -19.63 -1.94 7.49
N PHE A 131 -19.79 -3.16 6.97
CA PHE A 131 -19.03 -4.31 7.47
C PHE A 131 -17.54 -4.11 7.27
N ASN A 132 -17.10 -3.64 6.09
CA ASN A 132 -15.70 -3.33 5.81
C ASN A 132 -15.10 -2.27 6.78
N ASN A 133 -15.92 -1.39 7.34
CA ASN A 133 -15.48 -0.41 8.35
C ASN A 133 -15.27 -1.00 9.74
N THR A 134 -15.57 -2.27 9.96
CA THR A 134 -15.17 -3.02 11.17
C THR A 134 -13.79 -3.62 11.00
N LEU A 135 -13.07 -3.90 12.10
CA LEU A 135 -11.79 -4.61 12.05
C LEU A 135 -11.91 -5.96 11.32
N PHE A 136 -12.97 -6.71 11.62
CA PHE A 136 -13.22 -8.02 11.02
C PHE A 136 -13.47 -7.91 9.51
N GLY A 137 -14.27 -6.94 9.09
CA GLY A 137 -14.53 -6.68 7.68
C GLY A 137 -13.27 -6.28 6.92
N ARG A 138 -12.44 -5.40 7.51
CA ARG A 138 -11.15 -5.02 6.93
C ARG A 138 -10.19 -6.17 6.74
N LEU A 139 -10.16 -7.11 7.68
CA LEU A 139 -9.32 -8.31 7.55
C LEU A 139 -9.84 -9.30 6.50
N LEU A 140 -11.16 -9.49 6.42
CA LEU A 140 -11.77 -10.51 5.56
C LEU A 140 -11.99 -10.04 4.12
N ILE A 141 -12.56 -8.85 3.94
CA ILE A 141 -12.95 -8.37 2.61
C ILE A 141 -12.21 -7.12 2.18
N GLY A 142 -11.59 -6.39 3.12
CA GLY A 142 -10.90 -5.13 2.85
C GLY A 142 -9.85 -5.25 1.74
N PRO A 143 -8.94 -6.24 1.75
CA PRO A 143 -7.95 -6.41 0.69
C PRO A 143 -8.57 -6.63 -0.69
N ALA A 144 -9.61 -7.46 -0.78
CA ALA A 144 -10.31 -7.72 -2.03
C ALA A 144 -11.03 -6.47 -2.57
N LEU A 145 -11.68 -5.71 -1.68
CA LEU A 145 -12.33 -4.44 -2.04
C LEU A 145 -11.30 -3.40 -2.48
N GLY A 146 -10.20 -3.25 -1.75
CA GLY A 146 -9.13 -2.32 -2.09
C GLY A 146 -8.52 -2.61 -3.45
N ILE A 147 -8.16 -3.86 -3.71
CA ILE A 147 -7.66 -4.31 -5.01
C ILE A 147 -8.68 -4.04 -6.12
N PHE A 148 -9.95 -4.37 -5.90
CA PHE A 148 -11.00 -4.16 -6.89
C PHE A 148 -11.15 -2.67 -7.24
N VAL A 149 -11.20 -1.81 -6.23
CA VAL A 149 -11.32 -0.34 -6.43
C VAL A 149 -10.10 0.21 -7.15
N PHE A 150 -8.90 -0.22 -6.75
CA PHE A 150 -7.65 0.17 -7.40
C PHE A 150 -7.63 -0.22 -8.88
N LEU A 151 -7.89 -1.48 -9.20
CA LEU A 151 -7.91 -1.97 -10.59
C LEU A 151 -9.00 -1.29 -11.43
N LEU A 152 -10.17 -1.01 -10.84
CA LEU A 152 -11.23 -0.27 -11.52
C LEU A 152 -10.81 1.18 -11.80
N GLY A 153 -10.10 1.81 -10.88
CA GLY A 153 -9.51 3.13 -11.04
C GLY A 153 -8.50 3.17 -12.18
N ASP A 154 -7.54 2.25 -12.16
CA ASP A 154 -6.53 2.14 -13.22
C ASP A 154 -7.15 1.84 -14.58
N PHE A 155 -8.15 0.96 -14.64
CA PHE A 155 -8.88 0.69 -15.88
C PHE A 155 -9.56 1.94 -16.46
N ARG A 156 -10.17 2.77 -15.60
CA ARG A 156 -10.77 4.05 -16.01
C ARG A 156 -9.74 5.02 -16.54
N LEU A 157 -8.60 5.16 -15.86
CA LEU A 157 -7.48 6.01 -16.29
C LEU A 157 -6.89 5.56 -17.63
N ILE A 158 -6.72 4.26 -17.83
CA ILE A 158 -6.26 3.68 -19.10
C ILE A 158 -7.24 4.01 -20.23
N ARG A 159 -8.55 3.88 -19.98
CA ARG A 159 -9.58 4.25 -20.99
C ARG A 159 -9.62 5.74 -21.29
N ALA A 160 -9.32 6.57 -20.31
CA ALA A 160 -9.18 8.02 -20.48
C ALA A 160 -7.88 8.43 -21.20
N GLY A 161 -7.00 7.48 -21.54
CA GLY A 161 -5.76 7.76 -22.26
C GLY A 161 -4.59 8.20 -21.38
N ASN A 162 -4.70 8.05 -20.06
CA ASN A 162 -3.61 8.36 -19.15
C ASN A 162 -2.42 7.42 -19.41
N ARG A 163 -1.24 8.00 -19.74
CA ARG A 163 -0.04 7.25 -20.09
C ARG A 163 0.77 6.80 -18.88
N GLU A 164 0.64 7.46 -17.76
CA GLU A 164 1.39 7.16 -16.53
C GLU A 164 1.01 5.79 -15.93
N VAL A 165 -0.25 5.36 -16.17
CA VAL A 165 -0.73 4.05 -15.71
C VAL A 165 -0.32 2.91 -16.66
N ARG A 166 0.19 3.23 -17.85
CA ARG A 166 0.60 2.24 -18.86
C ARG A 166 2.08 1.88 -18.81
N ALA A 167 2.86 2.63 -18.06
CA ALA A 167 4.30 2.44 -17.89
C ALA A 167 4.63 1.55 -16.69
#